data_990ccbf24e3fd3e7b58011a04e04c5fc
#
_entry.id   990ccbf24e3fd3e7b58011a04e04c5fc
#
_cell.length_a   1.000
_cell.length_b   1.000
_cell.length_c   1.000
_cell.angle_alpha   90.00
_cell.angle_beta   90.00
_cell.angle_gamma   90.00
#
_symmetry.space_group_name_H-M   'P 1'
#
loop_
_entity.id
_entity.type
_entity.pdbx_description
1 polymer ?
#
loop_
_entity_poly.entity_id
_entity_poly.type
_entity_poly.pdbx_seq_one_letter_code
_entity_poly.pdbx_strand_id
1 'polypeptide(L)'
;MHSINKRHHSHAFDDGNPLAERNTRWAIVLTAITMVVEIIGGWTYNSMALLADGWHMSSHTLALGLSVLAYAAARRLAHNERFTFGTWKIEVMGGYTSAIFLIGIAGLMLFQSIERLLSPTPIHYNQAISIATVGLLVNLACAWLLKGNHHHGHEHGHGHKHDHGHQHHDLNQRAAFLHVMTDAATSVLAIVALFGGKLWGASWLDPVMGIVGAVLVTIWAIGLMRDT
;
A
#
# COMPACT_ATOMS: atom_id res chain seq x y z
N MET A 1 -20.74 -37.61 45.50
CA MET A 1 -19.53 -37.18 44.76
C MET A 1 -19.90 -36.98 43.30
N HIS A 2 -20.16 -35.75 42.88
CA HIS A 2 -20.46 -35.43 41.48
C HIS A 2 -19.17 -34.98 40.82
N SER A 3 -18.67 -35.76 39.85
CA SER A 3 -17.54 -35.37 39.01
C SER A 3 -17.99 -34.29 38.03
N ILE A 4 -17.54 -33.06 38.25
CA ILE A 4 -17.66 -31.96 37.29
C ILE A 4 -16.68 -32.22 36.15
N ASN A 5 -17.16 -32.82 35.08
CA ASN A 5 -16.42 -32.99 33.84
C ASN A 5 -16.17 -31.62 33.23
N LYS A 6 -15.00 -31.04 33.45
CA LYS A 6 -14.56 -29.79 32.80
C LYS A 6 -14.50 -30.05 31.31
N ARG A 7 -15.52 -29.61 30.57
CA ARG A 7 -15.45 -29.49 29.11
C ARG A 7 -14.48 -28.37 28.77
N HIS A 8 -13.23 -28.72 28.63
CA HIS A 8 -12.27 -27.85 27.97
C HIS A 8 -12.62 -27.79 26.49
N HIS A 9 -13.38 -26.76 26.09
CA HIS A 9 -13.42 -26.38 24.69
C HIS A 9 -12.09 -25.68 24.39
N SER A 10 -11.30 -26.26 23.48
CA SER A 10 -10.10 -25.61 22.95
C SER A 10 -10.58 -24.38 22.16
N HIS A 11 -10.22 -23.20 22.61
CA HIS A 11 -10.42 -21.94 21.90
C HIS A 11 -9.33 -21.70 20.84
N ALA A 12 -8.91 -22.75 20.13
CA ALA A 12 -8.09 -22.62 18.93
C ALA A 12 -9.02 -22.19 17.78
N PHE A 13 -9.40 -20.90 17.75
CA PHE A 13 -10.28 -20.32 16.75
C PHE A 13 -9.51 -19.80 15.53
N ASP A 14 -8.27 -20.18 15.30
CA ASP A 14 -7.48 -19.66 14.19
C ASP A 14 -6.53 -20.73 13.62
N ASP A 15 -7.09 -21.69 12.89
CA ASP A 15 -6.35 -22.43 11.89
C ASP A 15 -6.20 -21.49 10.66
N GLY A 16 -5.41 -20.42 10.83
CA GLY A 16 -5.10 -19.48 9.75
C GLY A 16 -4.59 -20.26 8.54
N ASN A 17 -5.16 -20.01 7.37
CA ASN A 17 -4.74 -20.66 6.13
C ASN A 17 -3.27 -20.32 5.84
N PRO A 18 -2.28 -21.24 6.07
CA PRO A 18 -0.86 -20.94 5.96
C PRO A 18 -0.45 -20.57 4.52
N LEU A 19 -1.24 -20.97 3.53
CA LEU A 19 -1.04 -20.59 2.13
C LEU A 19 -1.44 -19.13 1.90
N ALA A 20 -2.54 -18.68 2.48
CA ALA A 20 -2.99 -17.29 2.38
C ALA A 20 -1.97 -16.34 3.03
N GLU A 21 -1.46 -16.69 4.22
CA GLU A 21 -0.44 -15.91 4.91
C GLU A 21 0.86 -15.84 4.10
N ARG A 22 1.32 -16.96 3.54
CA ARG A 22 2.52 -17.00 2.69
C ARG A 22 2.35 -16.16 1.43
N ASN A 23 1.20 -16.24 0.75
CA ASN A 23 0.91 -15.47 -0.45
C ASN A 23 0.87 -13.97 -0.16
N THR A 24 0.25 -13.57 0.95
CA THR A 24 0.23 -12.18 1.40
C THR A 24 1.64 -11.65 1.70
N ARG A 25 2.49 -12.43 2.38
CA ARG A 25 3.89 -12.04 2.63
C ARG A 25 4.67 -11.85 1.34
N TRP A 26 4.52 -12.77 0.37
CA TRP A 26 5.18 -12.64 -0.93
C TRP A 26 4.67 -11.43 -1.71
N ALA A 27 3.38 -11.15 -1.69
CA ALA A 27 2.82 -9.96 -2.32
C ALA A 27 3.43 -8.68 -1.72
N ILE A 28 3.50 -8.56 -0.39
CA ILE A 28 4.12 -7.41 0.29
C ILE A 28 5.59 -7.24 -0.11
N VAL A 29 6.37 -8.33 -0.11
CA VAL A 29 7.80 -8.26 -0.45
C VAL A 29 7.99 -7.85 -1.92
N LEU A 30 7.23 -8.44 -2.84
CA LEU A 30 7.30 -8.11 -4.26
C LEU A 30 6.91 -6.65 -4.51
N THR A 31 5.81 -6.19 -3.92
CA THR A 31 5.36 -4.79 -4.02
C THR A 31 6.41 -3.82 -3.45
N ALA A 32 7.04 -4.15 -2.32
CA ALA A 32 8.09 -3.30 -1.74
C ALA A 32 9.35 -3.23 -2.63
N ILE A 33 9.75 -4.34 -3.23
CA ILE A 33 10.88 -4.37 -4.18
C ILE A 33 10.55 -3.53 -5.42
N THR A 34 9.36 -3.70 -6.00
CA THR A 34 8.91 -2.97 -7.18
C THR A 34 8.87 -1.47 -6.91
N MET A 35 8.30 -1.05 -5.80
CA MET A 35 8.28 0.34 -5.34
C MET A 35 9.68 0.96 -5.32
N VAL A 36 10.66 0.27 -4.72
CA VAL A 36 12.05 0.77 -4.67
C VAL A 36 12.65 0.88 -6.06
N VAL A 37 12.42 -0.10 -6.93
CA VAL A 37 12.90 -0.10 -8.32
C VAL A 37 12.28 1.04 -9.12
N GLU A 38 10.99 1.32 -8.95
CA GLU A 38 10.28 2.42 -9.61
C GLU A 38 10.78 3.79 -9.15
N ILE A 39 11.00 3.99 -7.85
CA ILE A 39 11.55 5.24 -7.33
C ILE A 39 12.96 5.49 -7.86
N ILE A 40 13.83 4.48 -7.79
CA ILE A 40 15.21 4.58 -8.30
C ILE A 40 15.19 4.79 -9.82
N GLY A 41 14.37 4.03 -10.55
CA GLY A 41 14.22 4.14 -11.99
C GLY A 41 13.65 5.49 -12.43
N GLY A 42 12.63 5.99 -11.74
CA GLY A 42 12.04 7.30 -11.99
C GLY A 42 13.07 8.43 -11.86
N TRP A 43 13.90 8.34 -10.84
CA TRP A 43 15.00 9.30 -10.65
C TRP A 43 16.10 9.16 -11.71
N THR A 44 16.56 7.94 -11.96
CA THR A 44 17.66 7.66 -12.87
C THR A 44 17.30 7.98 -14.33
N TYR A 45 16.06 7.71 -14.72
CA TYR A 45 15.58 7.88 -16.10
C TYR A 45 14.77 9.17 -16.32
N ASN A 46 14.76 10.05 -15.32
CA ASN A 46 14.08 11.35 -15.36
C ASN A 46 12.59 11.26 -15.68
N SER A 47 11.86 10.28 -15.14
CA SER A 47 10.41 10.13 -15.31
C SER A 47 9.66 10.49 -14.03
N MET A 48 8.84 11.54 -14.11
CA MET A 48 7.96 11.93 -13.01
C MET A 48 6.76 11.00 -12.87
N ALA A 49 6.27 10.42 -13.98
CA ALA A 49 5.20 9.45 -13.97
C ALA A 49 5.61 8.17 -13.21
N LEU A 50 6.83 7.67 -13.47
CA LEU A 50 7.36 6.50 -12.76
C LEU A 50 7.66 6.81 -11.28
N LEU A 51 8.18 8.00 -10.98
CA LEU A 51 8.36 8.47 -9.60
C LEU A 51 7.03 8.56 -8.87
N ALA A 52 6.00 9.10 -9.52
CA ALA A 52 4.67 9.24 -8.93
C ALA A 52 4.06 7.88 -8.57
N ASP A 53 4.21 6.88 -9.43
CA ASP A 53 3.76 5.51 -9.19
C ASP A 53 4.48 4.89 -7.97
N GLY A 54 5.80 4.93 -7.94
CA GLY A 54 6.60 4.44 -6.83
C GLY A 54 6.31 5.16 -5.49
N TRP A 55 6.16 6.48 -5.50
CA TRP A 55 5.81 7.23 -4.28
C TRP A 55 4.37 7.01 -3.83
N HIS A 56 3.43 6.81 -4.75
CA HIS A 56 2.07 6.41 -4.40
C HIS A 56 2.08 5.10 -3.61
N MET A 57 2.76 4.07 -4.12
CA MET A 57 2.93 2.78 -3.42
C MET A 57 3.66 2.95 -2.09
N SER A 58 4.67 3.84 -2.01
CA SER A 58 5.43 4.08 -0.79
C SER A 58 4.58 4.74 0.30
N SER A 59 3.58 5.54 -0.06
CA SER A 59 2.72 6.24 0.91
C SER A 59 2.01 5.26 1.84
N HIS A 60 1.49 4.17 1.31
CA HIS A 60 0.84 3.10 2.09
C HIS A 60 1.83 2.33 2.95
N THR A 61 2.99 2.00 2.39
CA THR A 61 4.05 1.26 3.09
C THR A 61 4.62 2.07 4.26
N LEU A 62 4.83 3.38 4.08
CA LEU A 62 5.29 4.28 5.13
C LEU A 62 4.25 4.45 6.23
N ALA A 63 2.98 4.65 5.88
CA ALA A 63 1.90 4.80 6.86
C ALA A 63 1.76 3.55 7.73
N LEU A 64 1.71 2.37 7.11
CA LEU A 64 1.63 1.09 7.82
C LEU A 64 2.91 0.79 8.62
N GLY A 65 4.08 1.02 8.04
CA GLY A 65 5.36 0.76 8.68
C GLY A 65 5.58 1.61 9.94
N LEU A 66 5.28 2.90 9.88
CA LEU A 66 5.37 3.81 11.03
C LEU A 66 4.31 3.47 12.09
N SER A 67 3.10 3.06 11.70
CA SER A 67 2.08 2.60 12.63
C SER A 67 2.53 1.34 13.39
N VAL A 68 3.12 0.37 12.68
CA VAL A 68 3.67 -0.86 13.30
C VAL A 68 4.83 -0.51 14.24
N LEU A 69 5.72 0.39 13.85
CA LEU A 69 6.82 0.84 14.71
C LEU A 69 6.31 1.58 15.95
N ALA A 70 5.32 2.46 15.79
CA ALA A 70 4.67 3.16 16.90
C ALA A 70 4.01 2.17 17.87
N TYR A 71 3.29 1.17 17.36
CA TYR A 71 2.69 0.12 18.17
C TYR A 71 3.74 -0.73 18.90
N ALA A 72 4.82 -1.12 18.22
CA ALA A 72 5.92 -1.85 18.85
C ALA A 72 6.62 -1.02 19.95
N ALA A 73 6.81 0.28 19.71
CA ALA A 73 7.36 1.20 20.71
C ALA A 73 6.38 1.34 21.89
N ALA A 74 5.08 1.51 21.64
CA ALA A 74 4.06 1.58 22.67
C ALA A 74 4.06 0.33 23.56
N ARG A 75 4.13 -0.86 22.97
CA ARG A 75 4.22 -2.14 23.73
C ARG A 75 5.48 -2.24 24.58
N ARG A 76 6.64 -1.84 24.04
CA ARG A 76 7.90 -1.86 24.80
C ARG A 76 7.90 -0.87 25.97
N LEU A 77 7.22 0.24 25.83
CA LEU A 77 7.17 1.31 26.83
C LEU A 77 5.96 1.18 27.78
N ALA A 78 5.04 0.25 27.53
CA ALA A 78 3.82 0.06 28.33
C ALA A 78 4.08 -0.23 29.83
N HIS A 79 5.25 -0.81 30.16
CA HIS A 79 5.66 -1.11 31.53
C HIS A 79 6.59 -0.07 32.15
N ASN A 80 6.81 1.08 31.47
CA ASN A 80 7.72 2.11 31.97
C ASN A 80 6.91 3.18 32.74
N GLU A 81 7.15 3.31 34.03
CA GLU A 81 6.48 4.25 34.94
C GLU A 81 6.57 5.73 34.51
N ARG A 82 7.46 6.06 33.56
CA ARG A 82 7.58 7.40 32.98
C ARG A 82 6.43 7.78 32.07
N PHE A 83 5.61 6.81 31.62
CA PHE A 83 4.45 7.02 30.74
C PHE A 83 3.14 6.93 31.50
N THR A 84 2.94 7.82 32.45
CA THR A 84 1.73 7.91 33.33
C THR A 84 0.44 8.15 32.55
N PHE A 85 0.50 8.67 31.31
CA PHE A 85 -0.69 8.99 30.48
C PHE A 85 -1.01 7.92 29.42
N GLY A 86 -0.38 6.75 29.48
CA GLY A 86 -0.59 5.68 28.49
C GLY A 86 0.23 5.87 27.19
N THR A 87 0.31 4.79 26.42
CA THR A 87 1.14 4.70 25.18
C THR A 87 0.38 5.08 23.90
N TRP A 88 -0.92 5.35 23.98
CA TRP A 88 -1.77 5.71 22.84
C TRP A 88 -1.25 6.97 22.09
N LYS A 89 -0.62 7.91 22.81
CA LYS A 89 -0.02 9.10 22.19
C LYS A 89 1.11 8.75 21.23
N ILE A 90 1.80 7.63 21.43
CA ILE A 90 2.89 7.19 20.54
C ILE A 90 2.31 6.75 19.20
N GLU A 91 1.16 6.10 19.20
CA GLU A 91 0.45 5.68 17.98
C GLU A 91 -0.05 6.90 17.19
N VAL A 92 -0.68 7.86 17.86
CA VAL A 92 -1.11 9.13 17.27
C VAL A 92 0.09 9.90 16.67
N MET A 93 1.20 10.01 17.41
CA MET A 93 2.41 10.66 16.91
C MET A 93 3.00 9.94 15.70
N GLY A 94 2.93 8.60 15.65
CA GLY A 94 3.39 7.81 14.50
C GLY A 94 2.59 8.14 13.24
N GLY A 95 1.26 8.15 13.31
CA GLY A 95 0.38 8.52 12.20
C GLY A 95 0.58 9.95 11.73
N TYR A 96 0.66 10.90 12.67
CA TYR A 96 0.91 12.30 12.35
C TYR A 96 2.28 12.53 11.69
N THR A 97 3.32 11.87 12.17
CA THR A 97 4.66 11.91 11.57
C THR A 97 4.65 11.36 10.15
N SER A 98 3.96 10.24 9.91
CA SER A 98 3.78 9.68 8.56
C SER A 98 3.12 10.70 7.62
N ALA A 99 2.05 11.34 8.06
CA ALA A 99 1.33 12.33 7.26
C ALA A 99 2.22 13.53 6.89
N ILE A 100 3.03 14.04 7.82
CA ILE A 100 3.99 15.13 7.55
C ILE A 100 5.02 14.70 6.49
N PHE A 101 5.58 13.49 6.61
CA PHE A 101 6.52 12.96 5.62
C PHE A 101 5.87 12.88 4.23
N LEU A 102 4.64 12.38 4.15
CA LEU A 102 3.91 12.25 2.89
C LEU A 102 3.62 13.61 2.25
N ILE A 103 3.25 14.63 3.04
CA ILE A 103 3.06 16.00 2.55
C ILE A 103 4.39 16.57 2.03
N GLY A 104 5.51 16.31 2.73
CA GLY A 104 6.84 16.71 2.28
C GLY A 104 7.21 16.08 0.93
N ILE A 105 6.98 14.78 0.77
CA ILE A 105 7.21 14.06 -0.50
C ILE A 105 6.31 14.62 -1.61
N ALA A 106 5.02 14.80 -1.35
CA ALA A 106 4.08 15.36 -2.31
C ALA A 106 4.48 16.78 -2.75
N GLY A 107 4.95 17.61 -1.80
CA GLY A 107 5.47 18.95 -2.09
C GLY A 107 6.70 18.92 -2.99
N LEU A 108 7.64 18.01 -2.74
CA LEU A 108 8.83 17.82 -3.59
C LEU A 108 8.46 17.34 -4.99
N MET A 109 7.54 16.38 -5.10
CA MET A 109 7.03 15.90 -6.40
C MET A 109 6.35 17.01 -7.18
N LEU A 110 5.51 17.81 -6.52
CA LEU A 110 4.83 18.93 -7.15
C LEU A 110 5.84 19.97 -7.66
N PHE A 111 6.81 20.34 -6.82
CA PHE A 111 7.88 21.28 -7.19
C PHE A 111 8.67 20.79 -8.41
N GLN A 112 9.16 19.54 -8.39
CA GLN A 112 9.92 18.96 -9.50
C GLN A 112 9.06 18.83 -10.77
N SER A 113 7.79 18.49 -10.65
CA SER A 113 6.89 18.39 -11.80
C SER A 113 6.64 19.74 -12.45
N ILE A 114 6.45 20.81 -11.67
CA ILE A 114 6.33 22.17 -12.18
C ILE A 114 7.64 22.63 -12.84
N GLU A 115 8.77 22.38 -12.21
CA GLU A 115 10.10 22.68 -12.76
C GLU A 115 10.29 22.04 -14.14
N ARG A 116 9.91 20.74 -14.29
CA ARG A 116 10.01 20.02 -15.56
C ARG A 116 9.01 20.49 -16.61
N LEU A 117 7.86 21.03 -16.24
CA LEU A 117 6.95 21.67 -17.18
C LEU A 117 7.53 22.97 -17.74
N LEU A 118 8.24 23.75 -16.91
CA LEU A 118 8.86 25.01 -17.27
C LEU A 118 10.20 24.82 -18.00
N SER A 119 10.97 23.80 -17.58
CA SER A 119 12.30 23.47 -18.10
C SER A 119 12.38 21.98 -18.39
N PRO A 120 11.88 21.51 -19.55
CA PRO A 120 11.84 20.10 -19.90
C PRO A 120 13.23 19.47 -19.91
N THR A 121 13.39 18.38 -19.19
CA THR A 121 14.60 17.54 -19.22
C THR A 121 14.38 16.30 -20.09
N PRO A 122 15.44 15.76 -20.75
CA PRO A 122 15.30 14.56 -21.55
C PRO A 122 14.91 13.35 -20.70
N ILE A 123 13.86 12.64 -21.13
CA ILE A 123 13.33 11.46 -20.48
C ILE A 123 13.83 10.22 -21.22
N HIS A 124 14.31 9.21 -20.49
CA HIS A 124 14.69 7.92 -21.04
C HIS A 124 13.48 6.98 -21.12
N TYR A 125 12.57 7.25 -22.08
CA TYR A 125 11.28 6.57 -22.20
C TYR A 125 11.37 5.05 -22.22
N ASN A 126 12.32 4.46 -22.98
CA ASN A 126 12.41 3.01 -23.12
C ASN A 126 12.63 2.32 -21.78
N GLN A 127 13.56 2.83 -20.99
CA GLN A 127 13.91 2.28 -19.68
C GLN A 127 12.77 2.52 -18.67
N ALA A 128 12.19 3.73 -18.65
CA ALA A 128 11.08 4.04 -17.76
C ALA A 128 9.85 3.16 -18.06
N ILE A 129 9.48 2.99 -19.33
CA ILE A 129 8.39 2.11 -19.77
C ILE A 129 8.67 0.65 -19.38
N SER A 130 9.91 0.17 -19.54
CA SER A 130 10.26 -1.21 -19.16
C SER A 130 10.06 -1.45 -17.67
N ILE A 131 10.49 -0.51 -16.81
CA ILE A 131 10.30 -0.63 -15.36
C ILE A 131 8.84 -0.55 -15.00
N ALA A 132 8.08 0.44 -15.52
CA ALA A 132 6.66 0.58 -15.26
C ALA A 132 5.86 -0.67 -15.71
N THR A 133 6.26 -1.28 -16.84
CA THR A 133 5.63 -2.52 -17.33
C THR A 133 5.90 -3.69 -16.38
N VAL A 134 7.12 -3.84 -15.87
CA VAL A 134 7.47 -4.85 -14.89
C VAL A 134 6.67 -4.61 -13.59
N GLY A 135 6.57 -3.36 -13.13
CA GLY A 135 5.77 -2.97 -11.97
C GLY A 135 4.30 -3.38 -12.13
N LEU A 136 3.70 -3.03 -13.27
CA LEU A 136 2.33 -3.43 -13.59
C LEU A 136 2.15 -4.96 -13.56
N LEU A 137 3.07 -5.72 -14.15
CA LEU A 137 3.00 -7.18 -14.17
C LEU A 137 3.09 -7.77 -12.75
N VAL A 138 3.95 -7.21 -11.90
CA VAL A 138 4.06 -7.61 -10.49
C VAL A 138 2.75 -7.30 -9.75
N ASN A 139 2.18 -6.11 -9.92
CA ASN A 139 0.91 -5.74 -9.31
C ASN A 139 -0.23 -6.66 -9.75
N LEU A 140 -0.31 -7.00 -11.03
CA LEU A 140 -1.31 -7.97 -11.54
C LEU A 140 -1.08 -9.38 -10.98
N ALA A 141 0.18 -9.82 -10.87
CA ALA A 141 0.51 -11.11 -10.26
C ALA A 141 0.13 -11.15 -8.77
N CYS A 142 0.37 -10.08 -8.03
CA CYS A 142 -0.04 -9.93 -6.63
C CYS A 142 -1.58 -9.97 -6.50
N ALA A 143 -2.30 -9.27 -7.38
CA ALA A 143 -3.77 -9.31 -7.42
C ALA A 143 -4.29 -10.73 -7.69
N TRP A 144 -3.66 -11.45 -8.60
CA TRP A 144 -4.03 -12.84 -8.91
C TRP A 144 -3.73 -13.79 -7.74
N LEU A 145 -2.58 -13.65 -7.08
CA LEU A 145 -2.22 -14.41 -5.87
C LEU A 145 -3.22 -14.19 -4.73
N LEU A 146 -3.69 -12.96 -4.55
CA LEU A 146 -4.68 -12.63 -3.54
C LEU A 146 -6.08 -13.12 -3.90
N LYS A 147 -6.45 -13.13 -5.20
CA LYS A 147 -7.74 -13.61 -5.69
C LYS A 147 -7.89 -15.13 -5.57
N GLY A 148 -6.81 -15.90 -5.72
CA GLY A 148 -6.84 -17.38 -5.79
C GLY A 148 -7.31 -18.08 -4.51
N ASN A 149 -7.60 -17.36 -3.43
CA ASN A 149 -8.08 -17.92 -2.17
C ASN A 149 -9.61 -17.94 -2.02
N HIS A 150 -10.35 -17.52 -3.07
CA HIS A 150 -11.81 -17.65 -3.11
C HIS A 150 -12.20 -19.01 -3.70
N HIS A 151 -12.18 -20.07 -2.92
CA HIS A 151 -12.94 -21.28 -3.26
C HIS A 151 -14.42 -20.96 -3.09
N HIS A 152 -15.14 -20.88 -4.22
CA HIS A 152 -16.60 -20.89 -4.24
C HIS A 152 -17.09 -22.30 -3.79
N GLY A 153 -17.27 -22.46 -2.50
CA GLY A 153 -18.06 -23.53 -1.93
C GLY A 153 -19.54 -23.16 -2.16
N HIS A 154 -20.12 -23.60 -3.27
CA HIS A 154 -21.58 -23.67 -3.39
C HIS A 154 -22.06 -24.83 -2.54
N GLU A 155 -22.40 -24.59 -1.31
CA GLU A 155 -23.17 -25.50 -0.49
C GLU A 155 -24.50 -24.85 -0.16
N HIS A 156 -25.56 -25.33 -0.83
CA HIS A 156 -26.94 -25.09 -0.48
C HIS A 156 -27.25 -25.86 0.82
N GLY A 157 -27.29 -25.15 1.95
CA GLY A 157 -27.67 -25.71 3.22
C GLY A 157 -28.36 -24.64 4.08
N HIS A 158 -29.69 -24.73 4.19
CA HIS A 158 -30.48 -23.92 5.10
C HIS A 158 -30.11 -24.27 6.56
N GLY A 159 -29.51 -23.33 7.30
CA GLY A 159 -29.25 -23.50 8.73
C GLY A 159 -28.82 -22.18 9.34
N HIS A 160 -29.74 -21.52 10.07
CA HIS A 160 -29.45 -20.35 10.86
C HIS A 160 -28.42 -20.69 11.96
N LYS A 161 -27.17 -20.23 11.81
CA LYS A 161 -26.22 -20.11 12.91
C LYS A 161 -25.51 -18.74 12.77
N HIS A 162 -25.62 -17.95 13.82
CA HIS A 162 -24.91 -16.69 13.97
C HIS A 162 -23.40 -16.99 14.06
N ASP A 163 -22.69 -16.70 12.97
CA ASP A 163 -21.25 -16.86 12.91
C ASP A 163 -20.64 -15.47 12.72
N HIS A 164 -20.11 -14.89 13.78
CA HIS A 164 -19.48 -13.57 13.79
C HIS A 164 -17.98 -13.59 13.46
N GLY A 165 -17.39 -14.77 13.20
CA GLY A 165 -15.93 -14.95 13.04
C GLY A 165 -15.41 -14.79 11.61
N HIS A 166 -16.20 -15.11 10.59
CA HIS A 166 -15.71 -15.18 9.19
C HIS A 166 -15.69 -13.83 8.45
N GLN A 167 -16.37 -12.80 8.94
CA GLN A 167 -16.47 -11.50 8.25
C GLN A 167 -15.18 -10.67 8.26
N HIS A 168 -14.34 -10.80 9.29
CA HIS A 168 -13.13 -9.97 9.40
C HIS A 168 -12.01 -10.41 8.44
N HIS A 169 -11.90 -11.69 8.12
CA HIS A 169 -10.87 -12.22 7.22
C HIS A 169 -11.16 -11.81 5.76
N ASP A 170 -12.42 -11.86 5.33
CA ASP A 170 -12.86 -11.48 3.98
C ASP A 170 -12.68 -9.97 3.71
N LEU A 171 -12.94 -9.12 4.70
CA LEU A 171 -12.81 -7.66 4.59
C LEU A 171 -11.35 -7.25 4.37
N ASN A 172 -10.42 -7.85 5.10
CA ASN A 172 -8.99 -7.53 4.98
C ASN A 172 -8.42 -7.96 3.63
N GLN A 173 -8.79 -9.14 3.14
CA GLN A 173 -8.37 -9.62 1.83
C GLN A 173 -8.97 -8.79 0.69
N ARG A 174 -10.24 -8.40 0.80
CA ARG A 174 -10.89 -7.51 -0.15
C ARG A 174 -10.23 -6.13 -0.20
N ALA A 175 -9.88 -5.59 0.95
CA ALA A 175 -9.16 -4.32 1.04
C ALA A 175 -7.77 -4.41 0.38
N ALA A 176 -7.01 -5.49 0.63
CA ALA A 176 -5.73 -5.74 0.00
C ALA A 176 -5.85 -5.90 -1.53
N PHE A 177 -6.86 -6.61 -2.02
CA PHE A 177 -7.13 -6.75 -3.44
C PHE A 177 -7.46 -5.41 -4.12
N LEU A 178 -8.34 -4.60 -3.51
CA LEU A 178 -8.69 -3.27 -4.02
C LEU A 178 -7.47 -2.34 -4.05
N HIS A 179 -6.61 -2.43 -3.05
CA HIS A 179 -5.37 -1.68 -2.99
C HIS A 179 -4.45 -2.01 -4.18
N VAL A 180 -4.15 -3.31 -4.40
CA VAL A 180 -3.31 -3.76 -5.51
C VAL A 180 -3.92 -3.42 -6.88
N MET A 181 -5.26 -3.44 -7.00
CA MET A 181 -5.94 -3.01 -8.22
C MET A 181 -5.80 -1.50 -8.47
N THR A 182 -5.77 -0.68 -7.41
CA THR A 182 -5.52 0.76 -7.52
C THR A 182 -4.08 1.02 -7.96
N ASP A 183 -3.10 0.30 -7.40
CA ASP A 183 -1.70 0.38 -7.81
C ASP A 183 -1.53 -0.02 -9.28
N ALA A 184 -2.20 -1.08 -9.74
CA ALA A 184 -2.18 -1.45 -11.15
C ALA A 184 -2.77 -0.36 -12.07
N ALA A 185 -3.81 0.34 -11.62
CA ALA A 185 -4.41 1.44 -12.39
C ALA A 185 -3.47 2.65 -12.49
N THR A 186 -2.73 3.00 -11.42
CA THR A 186 -1.73 4.09 -11.45
C THR A 186 -0.57 3.73 -12.36
N SER A 187 -0.07 2.49 -12.33
CA SER A 187 0.97 1.99 -13.24
C SER A 187 0.53 2.06 -14.72
N VAL A 188 -0.73 1.70 -15.04
CA VAL A 188 -1.28 1.84 -16.40
C VAL A 188 -1.26 3.30 -16.84
N LEU A 189 -1.70 4.23 -15.99
CA LEU A 189 -1.69 5.66 -16.30
C LEU A 189 -0.27 6.18 -16.53
N ALA A 190 0.70 5.76 -15.72
CA ALA A 190 2.11 6.11 -15.91
C ALA A 190 2.65 5.61 -17.26
N ILE A 191 2.34 4.36 -17.63
CA ILE A 191 2.73 3.77 -18.92
C ILE A 191 2.08 4.55 -20.07
N VAL A 192 0.80 4.88 -20.00
CA VAL A 192 0.10 5.66 -21.04
C VAL A 192 0.73 7.03 -21.21
N ALA A 193 1.07 7.72 -20.12
CA ALA A 193 1.75 9.03 -20.19
C ALA A 193 3.14 8.92 -20.84
N LEU A 194 3.92 7.89 -20.47
CA LEU A 194 5.24 7.65 -21.05
C LEU A 194 5.18 7.29 -22.55
N PHE A 195 4.21 6.46 -22.97
CA PHE A 195 3.99 6.17 -24.38
C PHE A 195 3.52 7.40 -25.14
N GLY A 196 2.65 8.22 -24.55
CA GLY A 196 2.20 9.50 -25.12
C GLY A 196 3.38 10.45 -25.36
N GLY A 197 4.29 10.56 -24.38
CA GLY A 197 5.53 11.32 -24.52
C GLY A 197 6.44 10.79 -25.63
N LYS A 198 6.62 9.47 -25.69
CA LYS A 198 7.49 8.81 -26.66
C LYS A 198 6.98 8.87 -28.09
N LEU A 199 5.68 8.60 -28.32
CA LEU A 199 5.12 8.44 -29.67
C LEU A 199 4.68 9.77 -30.29
N TRP A 200 4.13 10.67 -29.47
CA TRP A 200 3.56 11.94 -29.92
C TRP A 200 4.39 13.17 -29.53
N GLY A 201 5.54 12.96 -28.87
CA GLY A 201 6.36 14.07 -28.38
C GLY A 201 5.70 14.87 -27.25
N ALA A 202 4.65 14.35 -26.62
CA ALA A 202 3.91 15.00 -25.54
C ALA A 202 4.67 14.86 -24.20
N SER A 203 5.88 15.38 -24.13
CA SER A 203 6.75 15.28 -22.95
C SER A 203 6.16 15.90 -21.68
N TRP A 204 5.17 16.77 -21.83
CA TRP A 204 4.44 17.38 -20.71
C TRP A 204 3.53 16.39 -19.95
N LEU A 205 3.17 15.24 -20.57
CA LEU A 205 2.34 14.22 -19.91
C LEU A 205 3.04 13.63 -18.70
N ASP A 206 4.34 13.39 -18.75
CA ASP A 206 5.11 12.83 -17.66
C ASP A 206 5.09 13.71 -16.40
N PRO A 207 5.44 15.02 -16.44
CA PRO A 207 5.30 15.87 -15.26
C PRO A 207 3.84 16.11 -14.83
N VAL A 208 2.87 16.08 -15.74
CA VAL A 208 1.44 16.14 -15.35
C VAL A 208 1.07 14.93 -14.50
N MET A 209 1.55 13.73 -14.83
CA MET A 209 1.36 12.55 -13.99
C MET A 209 2.05 12.70 -12.62
N GLY A 210 3.19 13.37 -12.55
CA GLY A 210 3.82 13.73 -11.28
C GLY A 210 2.95 14.65 -10.40
N ILE A 211 2.27 15.62 -11.02
CA ILE A 211 1.30 16.49 -10.31
C ILE A 211 0.11 15.67 -9.81
N VAL A 212 -0.46 14.81 -10.65
CA VAL A 212 -1.57 13.92 -10.27
C VAL A 212 -1.17 13.04 -9.08
N GLY A 213 0.02 12.43 -9.13
CA GLY A 213 0.56 11.64 -8.03
C GLY A 213 0.73 12.45 -6.74
N ALA A 214 1.27 13.68 -6.84
CA ALA A 214 1.41 14.57 -5.69
C ALA A 214 0.06 14.91 -5.05
N VAL A 215 -0.97 15.17 -5.86
CA VAL A 215 -2.33 15.42 -5.37
C VAL A 215 -2.91 14.19 -4.66
N LEU A 216 -2.76 13.00 -5.24
CA LEU A 216 -3.23 11.74 -4.64
C LEU A 216 -2.55 11.49 -3.29
N VAL A 217 -1.22 11.61 -3.21
CA VAL A 217 -0.46 11.44 -1.96
C VAL A 217 -0.88 12.47 -0.91
N THR A 218 -1.16 13.72 -1.33
CA THR A 218 -1.64 14.77 -0.43
C THR A 218 -3.01 14.45 0.15
N ILE A 219 -3.96 13.98 -0.69
CA ILE A 219 -5.30 13.57 -0.24
C ILE A 219 -5.20 12.46 0.79
N TRP A 220 -4.35 11.47 0.54
CA TRP A 220 -4.08 10.38 1.48
C TRP A 220 -3.47 10.85 2.79
N ALA A 221 -2.48 11.74 2.73
CA ALA A 221 -1.84 12.31 3.92
C ALA A 221 -2.82 13.10 4.80
N ILE A 222 -3.71 13.88 4.17
CA ILE A 222 -4.76 14.60 4.89
C ILE A 222 -5.78 13.63 5.51
N GLY A 223 -6.15 12.56 4.80
CA GLY A 223 -6.99 11.50 5.34
C GLY A 223 -6.37 10.89 6.59
N LEU A 224 -5.11 10.45 6.50
CA LEU A 224 -4.35 9.89 7.62
C LEU A 224 -4.29 10.85 8.82
N MET A 225 -4.12 12.15 8.57
CA MET A 225 -4.06 13.17 9.62
C MET A 225 -5.42 13.40 10.31
N ARG A 226 -6.54 13.15 9.60
CA ARG A 226 -7.89 13.28 10.18
C ARG A 226 -8.30 12.06 11.00
N ASP A 227 -7.77 10.90 10.65
CA ASP A 227 -8.08 9.61 11.30
C ASP A 227 -7.19 9.36 12.54
N THR A 228 -6.17 10.20 12.73
CA THR A 228 -5.21 10.15 13.86
C THR A 228 -5.56 11.17 14.94
#